data_e7fb07396933a91614d3d59de5c3c60b
#
_entry.id   e7fb07396933a91614d3d59de5c3c60b
#
_cell.length_a   1.000
_cell.length_b   1.000
_cell.length_c   1.000
_cell.angle_alpha   90.00
_cell.angle_beta   90.00
_cell.angle_gamma   90.00
#
_symmetry.space_group_name_H-M   'P 1'
#
loop_
_entity.id
_entity.type
_entity.pdbx_description
1 polymer ?
#
loop_
_entity_poly.entity_id
_entity_poly.type
_entity_poly.pdbx_seq_one_letter_code
_entity_poly.pdbx_strand_id
1 'polypeptide(L)'
;PPAAEFAWWYQFYFTTERGAQGYAANCKDFNRLIWKLASPTWKFDDATYDRSATAFDNPDHVAVVIHNYRWRLGLAQGESQFDVLEKRLAAAPAITVPTITMEGD
;
A
#
# COMPACT_ATOMS: atom_id res chain seq x y z
N PRO A 1 12.30 12.99 -7.66
CA PRO A 1 13.05 12.67 -8.87
C PRO A 1 12.29 11.65 -9.73
N PRO A 2 12.40 11.68 -11.08
CA PRO A 2 11.62 10.78 -11.95
C PRO A 2 11.80 9.29 -11.65
N ALA A 3 12.99 8.88 -11.21
CA ALA A 3 13.24 7.49 -10.82
C ALA A 3 12.42 7.05 -9.59
N ALA A 4 12.23 7.93 -8.62
CA ALA A 4 11.39 7.64 -7.47
C ALA A 4 9.91 7.57 -7.85
N GLU A 5 9.44 8.48 -8.71
CA GLU A 5 8.08 8.42 -9.27
C GLU A 5 7.84 7.10 -10.00
N PHE A 6 8.80 6.67 -10.80
CA PHE A 6 8.73 5.40 -11.51
C PHE A 6 8.71 4.19 -10.55
N ALA A 7 9.50 4.23 -9.47
CA ALA A 7 9.51 3.17 -8.48
C ALA A 7 8.15 3.04 -7.74
N TRP A 8 7.47 4.17 -7.53
CA TRP A 8 6.20 4.23 -6.80
C TRP A 8 4.98 4.49 -7.67
N TRP A 9 5.05 4.23 -8.98
CA TRP A 9 4.00 4.46 -9.97
C TRP A 9 2.63 3.90 -9.56
N TYR A 10 2.61 2.76 -8.88
CA TYR A 10 1.37 2.09 -8.47
C TYR A 10 0.55 2.91 -7.48
N GLN A 11 1.18 3.76 -6.67
CA GLN A 11 0.49 4.65 -5.74
C GLN A 11 -0.43 5.62 -6.49
N PHE A 12 0.05 6.17 -7.60
CA PHE A 12 -0.74 7.06 -8.45
C PHE A 12 -1.75 6.27 -9.31
N TYR A 13 -1.37 5.10 -9.77
CA TYR A 13 -2.27 4.20 -10.51
C TYR A 13 -3.53 3.88 -9.69
N PHE A 14 -3.39 3.56 -8.40
CA PHE A 14 -4.49 3.27 -7.50
C PHE A 14 -5.42 4.47 -7.21
N THR A 15 -5.03 5.68 -7.52
CA THR A 15 -5.91 6.85 -7.37
C THR A 15 -6.89 7.03 -8.52
N THR A 16 -6.66 6.34 -9.64
CA THR A 16 -7.46 6.44 -10.86
C THR A 16 -8.54 5.37 -10.91
N GLU A 17 -9.62 5.63 -11.65
CA GLU A 17 -10.65 4.63 -11.95
C GLU A 17 -10.07 3.43 -12.70
N ARG A 18 -9.19 3.69 -13.68
CA ARG A 18 -8.47 2.61 -14.39
C ARG A 18 -7.67 1.74 -13.44
N GLY A 19 -7.00 2.33 -12.46
CA GLY A 19 -6.21 1.60 -11.47
C GLY A 19 -7.08 0.75 -10.56
N ALA A 20 -8.21 1.27 -10.10
CA ALA A 20 -9.16 0.54 -9.28
C ALA A 20 -9.71 -0.69 -10.02
N GLN A 21 -10.15 -0.51 -11.27
CA GLN A 21 -10.66 -1.61 -12.10
C GLN A 21 -9.58 -2.63 -12.46
N GLY A 22 -8.38 -2.17 -12.83
CA GLY A 22 -7.25 -3.02 -13.17
C GLY A 22 -6.78 -3.85 -11.98
N TYR A 23 -6.75 -3.25 -10.79
CA TYR A 23 -6.40 -3.96 -9.57
C TYR A 23 -7.46 -4.99 -9.17
N ALA A 24 -8.74 -4.64 -9.24
CA ALA A 24 -9.83 -5.57 -8.97
C ALA A 24 -9.79 -6.80 -9.90
N ALA A 25 -9.47 -6.60 -11.17
CA ALA A 25 -9.41 -7.68 -12.15
C ALA A 25 -8.15 -8.57 -12.00
N ASN A 26 -7.03 -8.04 -11.47
CA ASN A 26 -5.72 -8.70 -11.52
C ASN A 26 -4.97 -8.64 -10.17
N CYS A 27 -5.67 -8.63 -9.04
CA CYS A 27 -5.11 -8.36 -7.72
C CYS A 27 -3.90 -9.26 -7.39
N LYS A 28 -4.01 -10.57 -7.61
CA LYS A 28 -2.92 -11.51 -7.30
C LYS A 28 -1.70 -11.29 -8.19
N ASP A 29 -1.88 -11.14 -9.48
CA ASP A 29 -0.76 -10.90 -10.42
C ASP A 29 -0.09 -9.54 -10.15
N PHE A 30 -0.89 -8.54 -9.84
CA PHE A 30 -0.39 -7.20 -9.51
C PHE A 30 0.49 -7.23 -8.26
N ASN A 31 0.02 -7.83 -7.17
CA ASN A 31 0.79 -7.92 -5.94
C ASN A 31 2.05 -8.77 -6.10
N ARG A 32 2.00 -9.82 -6.91
CA ARG A 32 3.19 -10.62 -7.24
C ARG A 32 4.25 -9.80 -7.97
N LEU A 33 3.82 -8.94 -8.90
CA LEU A 33 4.71 -8.01 -9.58
C LEU A 33 5.33 -7.02 -8.59
N ILE A 34 4.52 -6.43 -7.69
CA ILE A 34 5.03 -5.51 -6.67
C ILE A 34 6.05 -6.19 -5.75
N TRP A 35 5.82 -7.43 -5.30
CA TRP A 35 6.79 -8.17 -4.49
C TRP A 35 8.14 -8.30 -5.21
N LYS A 36 8.12 -8.64 -6.50
CA LYS A 36 9.35 -8.78 -7.30
C LYS A 36 10.08 -7.45 -7.50
N LEU A 37 9.34 -6.36 -7.68
CA LEU A 37 9.93 -5.03 -7.90
C LEU A 37 10.45 -4.41 -6.61
N ALA A 38 9.73 -4.59 -5.49
CA ALA A 38 10.11 -4.01 -4.20
C ALA A 38 11.21 -4.80 -3.48
N SER A 39 11.37 -6.10 -3.80
CA SER A 39 12.37 -6.98 -3.19
C SER A 39 13.10 -7.80 -4.25
N PRO A 40 13.92 -7.17 -5.10
CA PRO A 40 14.51 -7.81 -6.28
C PRO A 40 15.49 -8.94 -5.95
N THR A 41 16.06 -8.93 -4.76
CA THR A 41 16.99 -9.96 -4.28
C THR A 41 16.28 -11.15 -3.64
N TRP A 42 15.03 -10.99 -3.20
CA TRP A 42 14.26 -12.04 -2.57
C TRP A 42 13.72 -13.06 -3.59
N LYS A 43 14.21 -14.28 -3.53
CA LYS A 43 13.82 -15.40 -4.41
C LYS A 43 12.73 -16.23 -3.73
N PHE A 44 11.53 -15.66 -3.60
CA PHE A 44 10.38 -16.41 -3.09
C PHE A 44 9.83 -17.41 -4.12
N ASP A 45 9.34 -18.54 -3.65
CA ASP A 45 8.66 -19.54 -4.46
C ASP A 45 7.14 -19.30 -4.54
N ASP A 46 6.47 -20.04 -5.40
CA ASP A 46 5.03 -19.92 -5.61
C ASP A 46 4.26 -20.23 -4.33
N ALA A 47 4.65 -21.26 -3.58
CA ALA A 47 3.98 -21.67 -2.35
C ALA A 47 4.03 -20.57 -1.28
N THR A 48 5.15 -19.84 -1.17
CA THR A 48 5.29 -18.70 -0.27
C THR A 48 4.36 -17.57 -0.68
N TYR A 49 4.31 -17.24 -1.96
CA TYR A 49 3.41 -16.21 -2.46
C TYR A 49 1.94 -16.59 -2.30
N ASP A 50 1.53 -17.79 -2.72
CA ASP A 50 0.15 -18.26 -2.72
C ASP A 50 -0.43 -18.29 -1.30
N ARG A 51 0.38 -18.65 -0.31
CA ARG A 51 -0.03 -18.60 1.10
C ARG A 51 -0.44 -17.19 1.55
N SER A 52 0.29 -16.16 1.13
CA SER A 52 -0.05 -14.77 1.42
C SER A 52 -1.19 -14.26 0.53
N ALA A 53 -1.23 -14.70 -0.73
CA ALA A 53 -2.21 -14.26 -1.71
C ALA A 53 -3.67 -14.68 -1.38
N THR A 54 -3.86 -15.63 -0.48
CA THR A 54 -5.21 -15.98 0.03
C THR A 54 -5.90 -14.79 0.72
N ALA A 55 -5.13 -13.87 1.31
CA ALA A 55 -5.68 -12.66 1.93
C ALA A 55 -6.33 -11.71 0.90
N PHE A 56 -5.95 -11.78 -0.36
CA PHE A 56 -6.52 -10.96 -1.43
C PHE A 56 -7.93 -11.42 -1.87
N ASP A 57 -8.36 -12.59 -1.43
CA ASP A 57 -9.71 -13.11 -1.69
C ASP A 57 -10.76 -12.49 -0.74
N ASN A 58 -10.32 -11.69 0.25
CA ASN A 58 -11.24 -10.91 1.08
C ASN A 58 -12.00 -9.91 0.18
N PRO A 59 -13.35 -9.91 0.20
CA PRO A 59 -14.16 -9.05 -0.65
C PRO A 59 -13.90 -7.55 -0.45
N ASP A 60 -13.44 -7.15 0.72
CA ASP A 60 -13.14 -5.74 1.04
C ASP A 60 -11.72 -5.33 0.64
N HIS A 61 -10.86 -6.27 0.27
CA HIS A 61 -9.44 -6.03 0.07
C HIS A 61 -9.17 -4.90 -0.94
N VAL A 62 -9.77 -4.97 -2.12
CA VAL A 62 -9.55 -3.97 -3.18
C VAL A 62 -10.04 -2.59 -2.74
N ALA A 63 -11.23 -2.51 -2.16
CA ALA A 63 -11.81 -1.25 -1.70
C ALA A 63 -10.91 -0.58 -0.64
N VAL A 64 -10.41 -1.36 0.32
CA VAL A 64 -9.51 -0.87 1.38
C VAL A 64 -8.20 -0.35 0.80
N VAL A 65 -7.58 -1.08 -0.13
CA VAL A 65 -6.32 -0.67 -0.77
C VAL A 65 -6.51 0.62 -1.57
N ILE A 66 -7.53 0.69 -2.41
CA ILE A 66 -7.82 1.89 -3.23
C ILE A 66 -8.10 3.10 -2.33
N HIS A 67 -8.94 2.93 -1.29
CA HIS A 67 -9.24 4.00 -0.35
C HIS A 67 -7.98 4.50 0.36
N ASN A 68 -7.10 3.60 0.83
CA ASN A 68 -5.86 3.96 1.52
C ASN A 68 -4.96 4.86 0.65
N TYR A 69 -4.75 4.52 -0.62
CA TYR A 69 -3.92 5.33 -1.50
C TYR A 69 -4.58 6.66 -1.87
N ARG A 70 -5.89 6.68 -2.08
CA ARG A 70 -6.63 7.92 -2.32
C ARG A 70 -6.59 8.84 -1.10
N TRP A 71 -6.80 8.29 0.10
CA TRP A 71 -6.71 9.05 1.34
C TRP A 71 -5.32 9.65 1.57
N ARG A 72 -4.26 8.87 1.40
CA ARG A 72 -2.87 9.33 1.55
C ARG A 72 -2.50 10.49 0.63
N LEU A 73 -3.11 10.57 -0.53
CA LEU A 73 -2.89 11.64 -1.51
C LEU A 73 -3.95 12.75 -1.46
N GLY A 74 -4.81 12.75 -0.43
CA GLY A 74 -5.82 13.79 -0.23
C GLY A 74 -7.01 13.70 -1.18
N LEU A 75 -7.24 12.56 -1.82
CA LEU A 75 -8.30 12.34 -2.81
C LEU A 75 -9.53 11.62 -2.23
N ALA A 76 -9.48 11.24 -0.97
CA ALA A 76 -10.60 10.66 -0.23
C ALA A 76 -10.55 11.12 1.23
N GLN A 77 -11.72 11.20 1.87
CA GLN A 77 -11.83 11.52 3.30
C GLN A 77 -11.63 10.25 4.13
N GLY A 78 -10.98 10.40 5.28
CA GLY A 78 -10.94 9.38 6.31
C GLY A 78 -12.24 9.36 7.14
N GLU A 79 -12.32 8.45 8.10
CA GLU A 79 -13.43 8.41 9.05
C GLU A 79 -13.25 9.51 10.11
N SER A 80 -14.27 10.36 10.29
CA SER A 80 -14.21 11.55 11.17
C SER A 80 -13.89 11.23 12.63
N GLN A 81 -14.19 10.01 13.09
CA GLN A 81 -13.83 9.58 14.45
C GLN A 81 -12.32 9.58 14.71
N PHE A 82 -11.49 9.53 13.67
CA PHE A 82 -10.04 9.55 13.76
C PHE A 82 -9.40 10.92 13.51
N ASP A 83 -10.17 11.96 13.18
CA ASP A 83 -9.63 13.28 12.83
C ASP A 83 -8.71 13.88 13.91
N VAL A 84 -9.02 13.67 15.19
CA VAL A 84 -8.18 14.14 16.29
C VAL A 84 -6.83 13.45 16.30
N LEU A 85 -6.81 12.13 16.04
CA LEU A 85 -5.58 11.34 15.97
C LEU A 85 -4.76 11.69 14.73
N GLU A 86 -5.42 11.91 13.60
CA GLU A 86 -4.77 12.32 12.35
C GLU A 86 -4.07 13.67 12.49
N LYS A 87 -4.73 14.67 13.12
CA LYS A 87 -4.11 15.96 13.42
C LYS A 87 -2.89 15.83 14.33
N ARG A 88 -2.99 14.94 15.32
CA ARG A 88 -1.88 14.68 16.24
C ARG A 88 -0.70 14.03 15.53
N LEU A 89 -0.94 13.08 14.65
CA LEU A 89 0.09 12.43 13.83
C LEU A 89 0.71 13.42 12.83
N ALA A 90 -0.09 14.26 12.18
CA ALA A 90 0.39 15.26 11.24
C ALA A 90 1.34 16.28 11.88
N ALA A 91 1.22 16.53 13.19
CA ALA A 91 2.15 17.36 13.95
C ALA A 91 3.52 16.68 14.19
N ALA A 92 3.72 15.45 13.74
CA ALA A 92 4.95 14.66 13.87
C ALA A 92 5.51 14.68 15.31
N PRO A 93 4.74 14.26 16.33
CA PRO A 93 5.19 14.29 17.71
C PRO A 93 6.41 13.43 17.93
N ALA A 94 7.32 13.86 18.80
CA ALA A 94 8.51 13.08 19.14
C ALA A 94 8.11 11.75 19.78
N ILE A 95 8.77 10.66 19.35
CA ILE A 95 8.66 9.35 19.97
C ILE A 95 9.61 9.32 21.17
N THR A 96 9.07 9.17 22.39
CA THR A 96 9.83 9.24 23.62
C THR A 96 10.05 7.88 24.29
N VAL A 97 9.55 6.81 23.69
CA VAL A 97 9.76 5.44 24.17
C VAL A 97 10.93 4.78 23.44
N PRO A 98 11.62 3.81 24.06
CA PRO A 98 12.65 3.03 23.38
C PRO A 98 12.09 2.43 22.07
N THR A 99 12.76 2.69 20.96
CA THR A 99 12.27 2.35 19.63
C THR A 99 13.35 1.66 18.82
N ILE A 100 12.97 0.60 18.12
CA ILE A 100 13.79 -0.05 17.09
C ILE A 100 13.12 0.24 15.74
N THR A 101 13.89 0.80 14.83
CA THR A 101 13.45 0.97 13.43
C THR A 101 14.13 -0.10 12.58
N MET A 102 13.35 -0.73 11.69
CA MET A 102 13.86 -1.68 10.71
C MET A 102 13.44 -1.22 9.33
N GLU A 103 14.35 -1.29 8.40
CA GLU A 103 14.18 -0.88 7.02
C GLU A 103 14.52 -2.06 6.10
N GLY A 104 13.82 -2.19 4.96
CA GLY A 104 14.17 -3.16 3.93
C GLY A 104 15.31 -2.62 3.06
N ASP A 105 16.10 -3.50 2.51
CA ASP A 105 17.19 -3.22 1.57
C ASP A 105 16.69 -3.08 0.11
#